data_97d32f667d7ed793003b1d7afc3e2286
#
_entry.id   97d32f667d7ed793003b1d7afc3e2286
#
_cell.length_a   1.000
_cell.length_b   1.000
_cell.length_c   1.000
_cell.angle_alpha   90.00
_cell.angle_beta   90.00
_cell.angle_gamma   90.00
#
_symmetry.space_group_name_H-M   'P 1'
#
loop_
_entity.id
_entity.type
_entity.pdbx_description
1 polymer ?
#
loop_
_entity_poly.entity_id
_entity_poly.type
_entity_poly.pdbx_seq_one_letter_code
_entity_poly.pdbx_strand_id
1 'polypeptide(L)'
;MRKLIKSSFFKTVIPHFIITQTFVIISLLFYYPLLSGKKLVQSDIVQYKGMSKQLNDFRISNGEETYWIDNAFGGMPTYQLGAKYPADFLSPIYNLIRLIPRPAHILFLYFFSIYVFLTILKLPWKYSVFGSLGFGFSTYLLIILQVGHNTKALAISFIPLVLSGVILIFRKI
;
A
#
# COMPACT_ATOMS: atom_id res chain seq x y z
N MET A 1 -23.94 28.04 18.15
CA MET A 1 -24.02 26.75 17.43
C MET A 1 -22.77 26.41 16.59
N ARG A 2 -22.32 27.25 15.64
CA ARG A 2 -21.10 26.99 14.80
C ARG A 2 -19.80 26.72 15.57
N LYS A 3 -19.53 27.39 16.71
CA LYS A 3 -18.32 27.16 17.55
C LYS A 3 -18.32 25.80 18.27
N LEU A 4 -19.47 25.31 18.70
CA LEU A 4 -19.60 24.00 19.38
C LEU A 4 -19.43 22.83 18.40
N ILE A 5 -19.93 22.95 17.18
CA ILE A 5 -19.78 21.94 16.11
C ILE A 5 -18.31 21.84 15.70
N LYS A 6 -17.61 22.99 15.52
CA LYS A 6 -16.15 22.98 15.24
C LYS A 6 -15.36 22.30 16.36
N SER A 7 -15.65 22.60 17.63
CA SER A 7 -14.93 22.01 18.78
C SER A 7 -15.11 20.49 18.87
N SER A 8 -16.31 19.99 18.61
CA SER A 8 -16.59 18.54 18.62
C SER A 8 -15.90 17.82 17.48
N PHE A 9 -15.97 18.35 16.25
CA PHE A 9 -15.30 17.78 15.07
C PHE A 9 -13.79 17.65 15.27
N PHE A 10 -13.13 18.70 15.74
CA PHE A 10 -11.69 18.66 15.99
C PHE A 10 -11.30 17.62 17.06
N LYS A 11 -12.07 17.53 18.15
CA LYS A 11 -11.82 16.52 19.20
C LYS A 11 -11.93 15.08 18.69
N THR A 12 -12.77 14.84 17.69
CA THR A 12 -12.93 13.50 17.10
C THR A 12 -11.86 13.21 16.05
N VAL A 13 -11.53 14.16 15.19
CA VAL A 13 -10.67 13.93 14.02
C VAL A 13 -9.17 13.97 14.39
N ILE A 14 -8.76 14.88 15.29
CA ILE A 14 -7.35 15.06 15.66
C ILE A 14 -6.68 13.74 16.14
N PRO A 15 -7.29 12.95 17.04
CA PRO A 15 -6.66 11.69 17.47
C PRO A 15 -6.39 10.73 16.32
N HIS A 16 -7.33 10.58 15.40
CA HIS A 16 -7.17 9.69 14.22
C HIS A 16 -6.08 10.21 13.28
N PHE A 17 -5.98 11.52 13.10
CA PHE A 17 -4.91 12.13 12.33
C PHE A 17 -3.53 11.87 12.96
N ILE A 18 -3.40 12.11 14.28
CA ILE A 18 -2.15 11.84 15.00
C ILE A 18 -1.74 10.37 14.88
N ILE A 19 -2.68 9.44 15.05
CA ILE A 19 -2.43 8.00 14.92
C ILE A 19 -1.94 7.67 13.50
N THR A 20 -2.57 8.24 12.47
CA THR A 20 -2.14 8.03 11.08
C THR A 20 -0.70 8.51 10.86
N GLN A 21 -0.34 9.71 11.36
CA GLN A 21 1.03 10.20 11.29
C GLN A 21 2.00 9.32 12.09
N THR A 22 1.58 8.80 13.24
CA THR A 22 2.38 7.85 14.03
C THR A 22 2.68 6.58 13.24
N PHE A 23 1.72 6.04 12.49
CA PHE A 23 1.96 4.88 11.63
C PHE A 23 2.96 5.18 10.50
N VAL A 24 2.91 6.38 9.91
CA VAL A 24 3.93 6.81 8.94
C VAL A 24 5.32 6.81 9.57
N ILE A 25 5.44 7.43 10.75
CA ILE A 25 6.71 7.51 11.48
C ILE A 25 7.23 6.12 11.85
N ILE A 26 6.39 5.24 12.39
CA ILE A 26 6.78 3.86 12.73
C ILE A 26 7.26 3.12 11.48
N SER A 27 6.57 3.26 10.35
CA SER A 27 6.96 2.60 9.09
C SER A 27 8.30 3.11 8.56
N LEU A 28 8.56 4.41 8.67
CA LEU A 28 9.85 5.00 8.27
C LEU A 28 10.98 4.61 9.23
N LEU A 29 10.71 4.56 10.53
CA LEU A 29 11.69 4.13 11.53
C LEU A 29 12.04 2.65 11.38
N PHE A 30 11.06 1.79 11.10
CA PHE A 30 11.30 0.36 10.84
C PHE A 30 12.21 0.15 9.63
N TYR A 31 12.04 0.96 8.60
CA TYR A 31 12.87 0.97 7.40
C TYR A 31 13.84 2.17 7.36
N TYR A 32 14.39 2.58 8.52
CA TYR A 32 15.23 3.79 8.62
C TYR A 32 16.38 3.87 7.59
N PRO A 33 17.00 2.76 7.11
CA PRO A 33 18.05 2.89 6.11
C PRO A 33 17.59 3.51 4.79
N LEU A 34 16.27 3.49 4.51
CA LEU A 34 15.71 4.16 3.34
C LEU A 34 15.88 5.69 3.41
N LEU A 35 15.84 6.26 4.62
CA LEU A 35 16.04 7.69 4.84
C LEU A 35 17.47 8.14 4.53
N SER A 36 18.42 7.20 4.55
CA SER A 36 19.81 7.41 4.15
C SER A 36 20.06 7.08 2.67
N GLY A 37 19.02 6.98 1.85
CA GLY A 37 19.11 6.68 0.42
C GLY A 37 19.41 5.22 0.07
N LYS A 38 19.48 4.32 1.07
CA LYS A 38 19.64 2.89 0.84
C LYS A 38 18.35 2.28 0.28
N LYS A 39 18.48 1.18 -0.47
CA LYS A 39 17.33 0.45 -1.04
C LYS A 39 17.33 -0.98 -0.53
N LEU A 40 16.17 -1.49 -0.21
CA LEU A 40 16.03 -2.90 0.11
C LEU A 40 16.21 -3.72 -1.17
N VAL A 41 17.16 -4.65 -1.14
CA VAL A 41 17.35 -5.63 -2.23
C VAL A 41 16.27 -6.73 -2.05
N GLN A 42 15.41 -6.86 -3.04
CA GLN A 42 14.31 -7.82 -3.04
C GLN A 42 14.51 -8.76 -4.23
N SER A 43 14.59 -10.08 -3.97
CA SER A 43 14.86 -11.09 -5.01
C SER A 43 13.83 -11.05 -6.16
N ASP A 44 12.55 -10.92 -5.84
CA ASP A 44 11.47 -10.84 -6.84
C ASP A 44 11.60 -9.60 -7.72
N ILE A 45 12.04 -8.48 -7.16
CA ILE A 45 12.23 -7.26 -7.94
C ILE A 45 13.41 -7.39 -8.90
N VAL A 46 14.46 -8.12 -8.50
CA VAL A 46 15.61 -8.41 -9.40
C VAL A 46 15.13 -9.27 -10.58
N GLN A 47 14.39 -10.34 -10.31
CA GLN A 47 13.83 -11.21 -11.35
C GLN A 47 12.83 -10.44 -12.23
N TYR A 48 11.93 -9.67 -11.65
CA TYR A 48 10.98 -8.83 -12.38
C TYR A 48 11.68 -7.88 -13.36
N LYS A 49 12.77 -7.24 -12.95
CA LYS A 49 13.54 -6.35 -13.83
C LYS A 49 14.12 -7.09 -15.04
N GLY A 50 14.60 -8.33 -14.85
CA GLY A 50 15.06 -9.17 -15.93
C GLY A 50 13.96 -9.53 -16.91
N MET A 51 12.84 -10.04 -16.41
CA MET A 51 11.69 -10.43 -17.24
C MET A 51 11.06 -9.24 -17.96
N SER A 52 10.95 -8.09 -17.30
CA SER A 52 10.32 -6.89 -17.87
C SER A 52 11.25 -6.08 -18.78
N LYS A 53 12.49 -6.51 -18.98
CA LYS A 53 13.47 -5.75 -19.75
C LYS A 53 12.98 -5.48 -21.17
N GLN A 54 12.58 -6.51 -21.91
CA GLN A 54 12.09 -6.39 -23.30
C GLN A 54 10.89 -5.42 -23.40
N LEU A 55 9.93 -5.53 -22.49
CA LEU A 55 8.77 -4.62 -22.39
C LEU A 55 9.23 -3.16 -22.24
N ASN A 56 10.19 -2.92 -21.32
CA ASN A 56 10.68 -1.57 -21.06
C ASN A 56 11.51 -1.02 -22.23
N ASP A 57 12.35 -1.85 -22.85
CA ASP A 57 13.14 -1.48 -24.02
C ASP A 57 12.22 -1.11 -25.21
N PHE A 58 11.18 -1.92 -25.46
CA PHE A 58 10.18 -1.64 -26.49
C PHE A 58 9.45 -0.30 -26.23
N ARG A 59 9.04 -0.06 -24.99
CA ARG A 59 8.37 1.18 -24.59
C ARG A 59 9.24 2.42 -24.82
N ILE A 60 10.55 2.30 -24.51
CA ILE A 60 11.52 3.38 -24.71
C ILE A 60 11.76 3.64 -26.20
N SER A 61 11.86 2.59 -27.01
CA SER A 61 12.20 2.68 -28.45
C SER A 61 11.02 3.17 -29.30
N ASN A 62 9.80 2.72 -28.98
CA ASN A 62 8.62 2.92 -29.84
C ASN A 62 7.61 3.93 -29.26
N GLY A 63 7.73 4.28 -27.95
CA GLY A 63 6.74 5.15 -27.27
C GLY A 63 5.40 4.45 -27.00
N GLU A 64 5.27 3.16 -27.31
CA GLU A 64 4.04 2.37 -27.24
C GLU A 64 4.18 1.21 -26.27
N GLU A 65 3.07 0.59 -25.89
CA GLU A 65 3.06 -0.64 -25.10
C GLU A 65 3.09 -1.87 -26.02
N THR A 66 3.91 -2.89 -25.66
CA THR A 66 3.75 -4.24 -26.22
C THR A 66 3.01 -5.12 -25.21
N TYR A 67 2.09 -5.93 -25.69
CA TYR A 67 1.31 -6.86 -24.87
C TYR A 67 1.85 -8.29 -24.90
N TRP A 68 3.00 -8.50 -25.55
CA TRP A 68 3.71 -9.77 -25.63
C TRP A 68 5.22 -9.55 -25.54
N ILE A 69 5.92 -10.48 -24.89
CA ILE A 69 7.40 -10.56 -24.85
C ILE A 69 7.85 -11.99 -25.11
N ASP A 70 9.04 -12.16 -25.69
CA ASP A 70 9.62 -13.46 -26.04
C ASP A 70 10.78 -13.86 -25.12
N ASN A 71 11.31 -12.95 -24.31
CA ASN A 71 12.50 -13.15 -23.49
C ASN A 71 12.25 -13.94 -22.18
N ALA A 72 11.03 -14.36 -21.92
CA ALA A 72 10.67 -15.13 -20.74
C ALA A 72 9.72 -16.26 -21.08
N PHE A 73 9.98 -17.47 -20.57
CA PHE A 73 9.13 -18.66 -20.69
C PHE A 73 8.77 -19.07 -22.13
N GLY A 74 9.57 -18.69 -23.14
CA GLY A 74 9.26 -18.92 -24.54
C GLY A 74 8.17 -18.02 -25.11
N GLY A 75 7.84 -16.97 -24.41
CA GLY A 75 6.82 -15.99 -24.73
C GLY A 75 5.72 -15.91 -23.68
N MET A 76 5.36 -14.67 -23.28
CA MET A 76 4.28 -14.44 -22.31
C MET A 76 3.62 -13.07 -22.50
N PRO A 77 2.34 -12.94 -22.09
CA PRO A 77 1.65 -11.66 -22.10
C PRO A 77 2.18 -10.71 -21.03
N THR A 78 2.33 -9.42 -21.37
CA THR A 78 2.96 -8.41 -20.52
C THR A 78 2.05 -7.85 -19.43
N TYR A 79 0.75 -8.13 -19.41
CA TYR A 79 -0.16 -7.68 -18.36
C TYR A 79 0.28 -8.17 -16.97
N GLN A 80 0.99 -9.31 -16.88
CA GLN A 80 1.58 -9.83 -15.66
C GLN A 80 2.88 -9.10 -15.26
N LEU A 81 3.50 -8.37 -16.19
CA LEU A 81 4.77 -7.66 -16.01
C LEU A 81 4.63 -6.14 -15.92
N GLY A 82 3.43 -5.65 -15.69
CA GLY A 82 3.19 -4.23 -15.48
C GLY A 82 2.99 -3.41 -16.76
N ALA A 83 2.34 -4.00 -17.77
CA ALA A 83 1.80 -3.21 -18.88
C ALA A 83 0.88 -2.11 -18.35
N LYS A 84 0.93 -0.93 -18.96
CA LYS A 84 0.09 0.20 -18.53
C LYS A 84 -1.34 0.00 -19.05
N TYR A 85 -2.29 0.38 -18.21
CA TYR A 85 -3.72 0.34 -18.54
C TYR A 85 -4.22 1.77 -18.78
N PRO A 86 -4.92 2.05 -19.89
CA PRO A 86 -5.34 3.40 -20.23
C PRO A 86 -6.37 3.99 -19.27
N ALA A 87 -7.11 3.16 -18.53
CA ALA A 87 -8.18 3.58 -17.61
C ALA A 87 -7.84 3.41 -16.12
N ASP A 88 -6.57 3.59 -15.72
CA ASP A 88 -6.15 3.52 -14.32
C ASP A 88 -6.47 4.82 -13.56
N PHE A 89 -7.73 4.99 -13.19
CA PHE A 89 -8.20 6.16 -12.42
C PHE A 89 -7.79 6.14 -10.93
N LEU A 90 -7.27 5.02 -10.41
CA LEU A 90 -6.74 4.91 -9.04
C LEU A 90 -5.28 5.32 -8.93
N SER A 91 -4.58 5.44 -10.05
CA SER A 91 -3.16 5.81 -10.12
C SER A 91 -2.80 7.08 -9.31
N PRO A 92 -3.59 8.18 -9.32
CA PRO A 92 -3.27 9.36 -8.52
C PRO A 92 -3.24 9.09 -7.01
N ILE A 93 -4.18 8.28 -6.51
CA ILE A 93 -4.25 7.92 -5.09
C ILE A 93 -3.03 7.07 -4.73
N TYR A 94 -2.69 6.12 -5.57
CA TYR A 94 -1.53 5.26 -5.35
C TYR A 94 -0.22 6.03 -5.42
N ASN A 95 -0.11 7.01 -6.32
CA ASN A 95 1.06 7.88 -6.40
C ASN A 95 1.24 8.73 -5.14
N LEU A 96 0.15 9.20 -4.52
CA LEU A 96 0.22 9.91 -3.24
C LEU A 96 0.78 9.01 -2.12
N ILE A 97 0.33 7.76 -2.03
CA ILE A 97 0.84 6.79 -1.05
C ILE A 97 2.32 6.50 -1.28
N ARG A 98 2.77 6.48 -2.53
CA ARG A 98 4.15 6.27 -2.95
C ARG A 98 5.11 7.42 -2.61
N LEU A 99 4.64 8.54 -2.07
CA LEU A 99 5.53 9.56 -1.49
C LEU A 99 6.31 9.00 -0.30
N ILE A 100 5.77 8.00 0.38
CA ILE A 100 6.51 7.22 1.37
C ILE A 100 7.36 6.17 0.63
N PRO A 101 8.68 6.08 0.90
CA PRO A 101 9.58 5.17 0.18
C PRO A 101 9.17 3.70 0.30
N ARG A 102 9.41 2.91 -0.77
CA ARG A 102 9.18 1.46 -0.75
C ARG A 102 10.24 0.75 0.08
N PRO A 103 9.87 -0.24 0.96
CA PRO A 103 8.55 -0.80 1.19
C PRO A 103 7.76 -0.15 2.35
N ALA A 104 8.26 0.91 2.97
CA ALA A 104 7.65 1.55 4.13
C ALA A 104 6.18 1.96 3.89
N HIS A 105 5.82 2.39 2.66
CA HIS A 105 4.43 2.73 2.34
C HIS A 105 3.47 1.54 2.44
N ILE A 106 3.92 0.32 2.14
CA ILE A 106 3.08 -0.88 2.27
C ILE A 106 2.90 -1.25 3.75
N LEU A 107 3.97 -1.13 4.55
CA LEU A 107 3.87 -1.33 5.99
C LEU A 107 2.91 -0.30 6.63
N PHE A 108 2.99 0.96 6.22
CA PHE A 108 2.03 1.98 6.62
C PHE A 108 0.59 1.58 6.25
N LEU A 109 0.37 1.09 5.02
CA LEU A 109 -0.96 0.64 4.59
C LEU A 109 -1.49 -0.54 5.43
N TYR A 110 -0.63 -1.46 5.87
CA TYR A 110 -1.05 -2.53 6.78
C TYR A 110 -1.60 -1.97 8.09
N PHE A 111 -0.89 -1.03 8.72
CA PHE A 111 -1.37 -0.39 9.93
C PHE A 111 -2.66 0.40 9.69
N PHE A 112 -2.66 1.24 8.68
CA PHE A 112 -3.76 2.14 8.39
C PHE A 112 -5.05 1.40 8.05
N SER A 113 -4.99 0.39 7.19
CA SER A 113 -6.17 -0.34 6.73
C SER A 113 -6.86 -1.11 7.86
N ILE A 114 -6.10 -1.81 8.69
CA ILE A 114 -6.63 -2.48 9.89
C ILE A 114 -7.17 -1.46 10.89
N TYR A 115 -6.47 -0.34 11.10
CA TYR A 115 -6.95 0.71 11.99
C TYR A 115 -8.33 1.23 11.57
N VAL A 116 -8.51 1.54 10.29
CA VAL A 116 -9.81 1.97 9.74
C VAL A 116 -10.86 0.88 9.94
N PHE A 117 -10.53 -0.36 9.62
CA PHE A 117 -11.43 -1.49 9.77
C PHE A 117 -11.91 -1.68 11.23
N LEU A 118 -10.98 -1.71 12.18
CA LEU A 118 -11.31 -1.88 13.60
C LEU A 118 -12.12 -0.68 14.15
N THR A 119 -11.81 0.53 13.68
CA THR A 119 -12.57 1.73 14.04
C THR A 119 -14.01 1.65 13.50
N ILE A 120 -14.22 1.16 12.28
CA ILE A 120 -15.55 0.94 11.70
C ILE A 120 -16.30 -0.16 12.46
N LEU A 121 -15.62 -1.16 13.00
CA LEU A 121 -16.19 -2.14 13.92
C LEU A 121 -16.54 -1.54 15.30
N LYS A 122 -16.31 -0.23 15.49
CA LYS A 122 -16.57 0.52 16.74
C LYS A 122 -15.68 0.09 17.92
N LEU A 123 -14.50 -0.49 17.65
CA LEU A 123 -13.53 -0.71 18.69
C LEU A 123 -12.93 0.63 19.16
N PRO A 124 -12.68 0.83 20.46
CA PRO A 124 -11.98 2.00 20.96
C PRO A 124 -10.61 2.16 20.28
N TRP A 125 -10.23 3.40 19.95
CA TRP A 125 -9.03 3.71 19.17
C TRP A 125 -7.75 3.09 19.73
N LYS A 126 -7.63 2.97 21.05
CA LYS A 126 -6.46 2.34 21.70
C LYS A 126 -6.29 0.88 21.28
N TYR A 127 -7.36 0.08 21.32
CA TYR A 127 -7.32 -1.31 20.87
C TYR A 127 -7.15 -1.43 19.36
N SER A 128 -7.71 -0.48 18.61
CA SER A 128 -7.52 -0.42 17.15
C SER A 128 -6.04 -0.17 16.79
N VAL A 129 -5.32 0.66 17.53
CA VAL A 129 -3.87 0.86 17.35
C VAL A 129 -3.10 -0.42 17.63
N PHE A 130 -3.36 -1.09 18.77
CA PHE A 130 -2.69 -2.35 19.11
C PHE A 130 -2.94 -3.44 18.05
N GLY A 131 -4.19 -3.62 17.64
CA GLY A 131 -4.54 -4.56 16.59
C GLY A 131 -3.86 -4.25 15.25
N SER A 132 -3.73 -2.96 14.91
CA SER A 132 -3.04 -2.52 13.70
C SER A 132 -1.56 -2.83 13.72
N LEU A 133 -0.88 -2.56 14.82
CA LEU A 133 0.54 -2.88 14.99
C LEU A 133 0.76 -4.39 14.97
N GLY A 134 -0.07 -5.17 15.67
CA GLY A 134 0.01 -6.63 15.67
C GLY A 134 -0.18 -7.24 14.27
N PHE A 135 -1.13 -6.71 13.49
CA PHE A 135 -1.33 -7.15 12.11
C PHE A 135 -0.14 -6.78 11.22
N GLY A 136 0.26 -5.51 11.19
CA GLY A 136 1.28 -5.04 10.26
C GLY A 136 2.68 -5.59 10.56
N PHE A 137 2.98 -5.90 11.83
CA PHE A 137 4.22 -6.55 12.25
C PHE A 137 4.14 -8.07 12.26
N SER A 138 3.07 -8.68 11.73
CA SER A 138 3.02 -10.14 11.62
C SER A 138 4.16 -10.65 10.74
N THR A 139 4.77 -11.74 11.17
CA THR A 139 5.95 -12.34 10.52
C THR A 139 5.73 -12.57 9.03
N TYR A 140 4.57 -13.12 8.67
CA TYR A 140 4.23 -13.38 7.28
C TYR A 140 4.26 -12.12 6.41
N LEU A 141 3.66 -11.02 6.89
CA LEU A 141 3.62 -9.77 6.13
C LEU A 141 5.01 -9.15 5.95
N LEU A 142 5.87 -9.25 6.96
CA LEU A 142 7.24 -8.78 6.87
C LEU A 142 8.08 -9.63 5.90
N ILE A 143 7.91 -10.95 5.90
CA ILE A 143 8.60 -11.86 4.97
C ILE A 143 8.23 -11.53 3.52
N ILE A 144 6.94 -11.37 3.19
CA ILE A 144 6.54 -11.07 1.81
C ILE A 144 7.03 -9.69 1.34
N LEU A 145 7.18 -8.73 2.25
CA LEU A 145 7.81 -7.43 1.94
C LEU A 145 9.31 -7.58 1.69
N GLN A 146 10.00 -8.40 2.46
CA GLN A 146 11.44 -8.60 2.32
C GLN A 146 11.78 -9.31 1.01
N VAL A 147 11.01 -10.31 0.62
CA VAL A 147 11.23 -11.06 -0.64
C VAL A 147 10.88 -10.21 -1.87
N GLY A 148 9.91 -9.31 -1.76
CA GLY A 148 9.50 -8.43 -2.85
C GLY A 148 8.19 -8.78 -3.52
N HIS A 149 7.34 -9.60 -2.89
CA HIS A 149 5.96 -9.88 -3.34
C HIS A 149 5.07 -8.64 -3.17
N ASN A 150 5.50 -7.50 -3.72
CA ASN A 150 4.89 -6.19 -3.45
C ASN A 150 3.44 -6.10 -3.92
N THR A 151 3.09 -6.73 -5.04
CA THR A 151 1.70 -6.76 -5.54
C THR A 151 0.78 -7.51 -4.58
N LYS A 152 1.23 -8.67 -4.09
CA LYS A 152 0.51 -9.46 -3.08
C LYS A 152 0.39 -8.70 -1.77
N ALA A 153 1.48 -8.11 -1.31
CA ALA A 153 1.53 -7.31 -0.09
C ALA A 153 0.54 -6.13 -0.16
N LEU A 154 0.51 -5.44 -1.30
CA LEU A 154 -0.41 -4.34 -1.55
C LEU A 154 -1.87 -4.82 -1.57
N ALA A 155 -2.16 -5.93 -2.25
CA ALA A 155 -3.51 -6.50 -2.28
C ALA A 155 -4.00 -6.84 -0.86
N ILE A 156 -3.17 -7.48 -0.04
CA ILE A 156 -3.50 -7.79 1.36
C ILE A 156 -3.76 -6.51 2.16
N SER A 157 -3.01 -5.43 1.91
CA SER A 157 -3.22 -4.17 2.63
C SER A 157 -4.58 -3.52 2.33
N PHE A 158 -5.18 -3.77 1.18
CA PHE A 158 -6.50 -3.23 0.84
C PHE A 158 -7.68 -4.09 1.30
N ILE A 159 -7.47 -5.37 1.65
CA ILE A 159 -8.56 -6.25 2.10
C ILE A 159 -9.36 -5.65 3.27
N PRO A 160 -8.74 -5.12 4.35
CA PRO A 160 -9.50 -4.55 5.45
C PRO A 160 -10.32 -3.31 5.05
N LEU A 161 -9.83 -2.50 4.09
CA LEU A 161 -10.58 -1.35 3.57
C LEU A 161 -11.80 -1.78 2.76
N VAL A 162 -11.67 -2.82 1.94
CA VAL A 162 -12.79 -3.39 1.19
C VAL A 162 -13.86 -3.93 2.16
N LEU A 163 -13.44 -4.70 3.17
CA LEU A 163 -14.35 -5.19 4.21
C LEU A 163 -15.02 -4.04 4.98
N SER A 164 -14.29 -2.96 5.23
CA SER A 164 -14.82 -1.74 5.83
C SER A 164 -15.95 -1.14 5.00
N GLY A 165 -15.74 -1.02 3.69
CA GLY A 165 -16.76 -0.53 2.75
C GLY A 165 -18.01 -1.42 2.74
N VAL A 166 -17.84 -2.74 2.68
CA VAL A 166 -18.93 -3.69 2.75
C VAL A 166 -19.74 -3.52 4.03
N ILE A 167 -19.07 -3.46 5.20
CA ILE A 167 -19.77 -3.28 6.49
C ILE A 167 -20.55 -1.97 6.53
N LEU A 168 -19.98 -0.88 6.03
CA LEU A 168 -20.64 0.43 5.99
C LEU A 168 -21.92 0.39 5.14
N ILE A 169 -21.88 -0.27 3.97
CA ILE A 169 -23.06 -0.43 3.10
C ILE A 169 -24.19 -1.20 3.81
N PHE A 170 -23.85 -2.31 4.49
CA PHE A 170 -24.87 -3.14 5.15
C PHE A 170 -25.36 -2.57 6.47
N ARG A 171 -24.61 -1.69 7.14
CA ARG A 171 -25.07 -1.05 8.38
C ARG A 171 -26.06 0.09 8.19
N LYS A 172 -26.41 0.45 6.95
CA LYS A 172 -27.29 1.59 6.64
C LYS A 172 -26.94 2.80 7.51
N ILE A 173 -25.78 3.36 7.26
CA ILE A 173 -25.37 4.61 7.90
C ILE A 173 -26.04 5.78 7.21
#